data_cafe94bab1913866025f08a0979e4531
#
_entry.id   cafe94bab1913866025f08a0979e4531
#
_cell.length_a   1.000
_cell.length_b   1.000
_cell.length_c   1.000
_cell.angle_alpha   90.00
_cell.angle_beta   90.00
_cell.angle_gamma   90.00
#
_symmetry.space_group_name_H-M   'P 1'
#
loop_
_entity.id
_entity.type
_entity.pdbx_description
1 polymer ?
#
loop_
_entity_poly.entity_id
_entity_poly.type
_entity_poly.pdbx_seq_one_letter_code
_entity_poly.pdbx_strand_id
1 'polypeptide(L)'
;PGRSTAPRVGQGGTTALTPARGTTAGTLARVTTEDTEAIQPSEHPERDVTEKVTPEAVAKIFDEENLEYRIEDQTVRSGFINAAIVIAIDDDHLIFEALWRGEFPRDAASQVLYACNEHNQTHFAPTLRFFERGEDQLAVSAIRSMHIGDGASFNQLGSFIVTSIDATLQAFDFLKTTFPTVVNWEEPQQ
;
A
#
# COMPACT_ATOMS: atom_id res chain seq x y z
N PRO A 1 13.90 -44.97 -46.55
CA PRO A 1 15.02 -44.33 -47.20
C PRO A 1 14.59 -42.90 -47.65
N GLY A 2 15.03 -41.89 -46.96
CA GLY A 2 14.74 -40.50 -47.29
C GLY A 2 15.75 -39.62 -46.55
N ARG A 3 16.80 -39.26 -47.21
CA ARG A 3 17.92 -38.45 -46.68
C ARG A 3 17.48 -37.01 -46.49
N SER A 4 17.72 -36.51 -45.28
CA SER A 4 17.67 -35.10 -44.91
C SER A 4 18.93 -34.39 -45.42
N THR A 5 18.76 -33.32 -46.20
CA THR A 5 19.83 -32.41 -46.64
C THR A 5 19.71 -31.10 -45.84
N ALA A 6 20.69 -30.79 -45.05
CA ALA A 6 20.84 -29.48 -44.38
C ALA A 6 21.45 -28.45 -45.36
N PRO A 7 21.06 -27.19 -45.36
CA PRO A 7 21.72 -26.13 -46.10
C PRO A 7 22.85 -25.48 -45.27
N ARG A 8 23.89 -25.19 -46.01
CA ARG A 8 25.24 -24.67 -45.72
C ARG A 8 25.18 -23.23 -45.19
N VAL A 9 25.99 -22.98 -44.16
CA VAL A 9 26.33 -21.63 -43.66
C VAL A 9 27.16 -20.88 -44.71
N GLY A 10 26.69 -19.69 -45.09
CA GLY A 10 27.43 -18.71 -45.87
C GLY A 10 28.29 -17.83 -44.99
N GLN A 11 29.60 -17.83 -45.19
CA GLN A 11 30.53 -16.83 -44.66
C GLN A 11 30.42 -15.56 -45.52
N GLY A 12 30.41 -14.39 -44.86
CA GLY A 12 30.51 -13.14 -45.62
C GLY A 12 30.60 -11.92 -44.73
N GLY A 13 31.79 -11.35 -44.67
CA GLY A 13 32.00 -9.90 -44.60
C GLY A 13 32.28 -9.26 -43.26
N THR A 14 33.52 -9.31 -42.80
CA THR A 14 34.10 -8.40 -41.81
C THR A 14 34.25 -7.01 -42.43
N THR A 15 33.43 -6.06 -42.02
CA THR A 15 33.65 -4.64 -42.30
C THR A 15 34.12 -3.96 -41.02
N ALA A 16 35.40 -3.59 -41.01
CA ALA A 16 36.04 -2.84 -39.96
C ALA A 16 35.51 -1.39 -39.94
N LEU A 17 34.84 -1.00 -38.87
CA LEU A 17 34.49 0.38 -38.58
C LEU A 17 35.59 1.03 -37.74
N THR A 18 36.25 1.99 -38.31
CA THR A 18 37.23 2.92 -37.73
C THR A 18 36.60 3.69 -36.57
N PRO A 19 37.27 3.82 -35.39
CA PRO A 19 36.75 4.68 -34.32
C PRO A 19 37.03 6.13 -34.60
N ALA A 20 35.98 6.93 -34.74
CA ALA A 20 36.08 8.37 -34.72
C ALA A 20 36.47 8.87 -33.32
N ARG A 21 37.63 9.52 -33.21
CA ARG A 21 38.02 10.30 -32.03
C ARG A 21 37.11 11.52 -31.91
N GLY A 22 36.24 11.51 -30.91
CA GLY A 22 35.51 12.70 -30.46
C GLY A 22 35.80 12.90 -28.97
N THR A 23 36.81 13.71 -28.68
CA THR A 23 37.12 14.19 -27.34
C THR A 23 36.09 15.23 -26.96
N THR A 24 35.18 14.94 -26.09
CA THR A 24 34.43 15.92 -25.31
C THR A 24 34.61 15.56 -23.84
N ALA A 25 35.46 16.29 -23.17
CA ALA A 25 35.59 16.31 -21.73
C ALA A 25 34.29 16.85 -21.15
N GLY A 26 33.36 15.93 -20.78
CA GLY A 26 32.23 16.27 -19.96
C GLY A 26 32.73 16.59 -18.56
N THR A 27 32.67 17.84 -18.19
CA THR A 27 32.88 18.35 -16.84
C THR A 27 31.93 17.59 -15.92
N LEU A 28 32.47 16.67 -15.12
CA LEU A 28 31.77 16.14 -13.96
C LEU A 28 31.49 17.31 -13.02
N ALA A 29 30.26 17.78 -13.03
CA ALA A 29 29.78 18.73 -12.04
C ALA A 29 30.01 18.10 -10.67
N ARG A 30 30.96 18.70 -9.94
CA ARG A 30 31.22 18.38 -8.54
C ARG A 30 29.94 18.70 -7.80
N VAL A 31 29.21 17.68 -7.37
CA VAL A 31 28.11 17.85 -6.41
C VAL A 31 28.77 18.37 -5.13
N THR A 32 28.66 19.67 -4.92
CA THR A 32 29.06 20.30 -3.67
C THR A 32 28.05 19.83 -2.62
N THR A 33 28.55 19.15 -1.62
CA THR A 33 27.86 18.75 -0.38
C THR A 33 27.60 19.99 0.48
N GLU A 34 26.70 20.86 0.06
CA GLU A 34 26.33 22.08 0.78
C GLU A 34 24.81 22.26 0.95
N ASP A 35 24.01 21.21 0.76
CA ASP A 35 22.61 21.22 1.17
C ASP A 35 22.30 20.00 2.06
N THR A 36 23.10 19.82 3.13
CA THR A 36 22.59 19.09 4.28
C THR A 36 21.71 20.08 5.03
N GLU A 37 20.46 20.22 4.60
CA GLU A 37 19.43 20.85 5.41
C GLU A 37 19.45 20.12 6.75
N ALA A 38 19.94 20.80 7.79
CA ALA A 38 20.00 20.24 9.12
C ALA A 38 18.57 19.90 9.50
N ILE A 39 18.28 18.59 9.69
CA ILE A 39 17.01 18.11 10.21
C ILE A 39 16.75 18.89 11.48
N GLN A 40 15.79 19.82 11.43
CA GLN A 40 15.44 20.59 12.59
C GLN A 40 14.91 19.62 13.66
N PRO A 41 15.33 19.76 14.92
CA PRO A 41 14.76 18.94 16.00
C PRO A 41 13.24 19.10 16.00
N SER A 42 12.50 18.01 16.17
CA SER A 42 11.04 18.07 16.25
C SER A 42 10.62 18.99 17.40
N GLU A 43 9.53 19.73 17.21
CA GLU A 43 8.97 20.60 18.27
C GLU A 43 8.55 19.80 19.51
N HIS A 44 8.37 18.47 19.35
CA HIS A 44 7.95 17.53 20.37
C HIS A 44 8.87 16.29 20.39
N PRO A 45 10.10 16.40 20.91
CA PRO A 45 11.08 15.30 20.90
C PRO A 45 10.60 14.05 21.66
N GLU A 46 9.69 14.17 22.61
CA GLU A 46 9.07 13.06 23.32
C GLU A 46 8.24 12.16 22.39
N ARG A 47 7.74 12.69 21.29
CA ARG A 47 6.95 11.94 20.29
C ARG A 47 7.83 11.08 19.36
N ASP A 48 9.13 11.29 19.37
CA ASP A 48 10.10 10.54 18.57
C ASP A 48 10.79 9.42 19.37
N VAL A 49 10.47 9.29 20.67
CA VAL A 49 10.96 8.19 21.49
C VAL A 49 10.26 6.89 21.08
N THR A 50 11.08 5.88 20.77
CA THR A 50 10.56 4.55 20.45
C THR A 50 10.11 3.82 21.71
N GLU A 51 8.87 3.39 21.73
CA GLU A 51 8.26 2.65 22.83
C GLU A 51 7.56 1.39 22.31
N LYS A 52 7.25 0.47 23.23
CA LYS A 52 6.44 -0.70 22.88
C LYS A 52 5.06 -0.25 22.40
N VAL A 53 4.63 -0.74 21.24
CA VAL A 53 3.29 -0.45 20.71
C VAL A 53 2.24 -1.22 21.49
N THR A 54 1.20 -0.52 21.94
CA THR A 54 0.06 -1.09 22.66
C THR A 54 -1.26 -0.60 22.06
N PRO A 55 -2.39 -1.26 22.34
CA PRO A 55 -3.70 -0.77 21.91
C PRO A 55 -3.99 0.66 22.40
N GLU A 56 -3.54 1.02 23.60
CA GLU A 56 -3.72 2.36 24.14
C GLU A 56 -2.87 3.41 23.39
N ALA A 57 -1.68 3.03 22.91
CA ALA A 57 -0.86 3.93 22.08
C ALA A 57 -1.54 4.17 20.72
N VAL A 58 -2.13 3.12 20.12
CA VAL A 58 -2.95 3.24 18.90
C VAL A 58 -4.17 4.14 19.16
N ALA A 59 -4.88 3.92 20.27
CA ALA A 59 -6.06 4.68 20.63
C ALA A 59 -5.80 6.20 20.77
N LYS A 60 -4.64 6.58 21.31
CA LYS A 60 -4.26 8.00 21.39
C LYS A 60 -4.17 8.69 20.03
N ILE A 61 -3.81 7.96 18.96
CA ILE A 61 -3.83 8.52 17.60
C ILE A 61 -5.27 8.81 17.18
N PHE A 62 -6.21 7.91 17.48
CA PHE A 62 -7.63 8.13 17.19
C PHE A 62 -8.21 9.31 17.98
N ASP A 63 -7.78 9.49 19.26
CA ASP A 63 -8.17 10.66 20.06
C ASP A 63 -7.67 11.97 19.42
N GLU A 64 -6.41 12.02 18.95
CA GLU A 64 -5.87 13.22 18.28
C GLU A 64 -6.60 13.54 16.96
N GLU A 65 -6.98 12.51 16.21
CA GLU A 65 -7.71 12.65 14.94
C GLU A 65 -9.23 12.83 15.15
N ASN A 66 -9.72 12.87 16.40
CA ASN A 66 -11.15 12.93 16.77
C ASN A 66 -11.99 11.83 16.10
N LEU A 67 -11.43 10.62 16.02
CA LEU A 67 -12.10 9.46 15.48
C LEU A 67 -12.66 8.59 16.59
N GLU A 68 -13.86 8.06 16.39
CA GLU A 68 -14.47 7.11 17.33
C GLU A 68 -13.77 5.75 17.23
N TYR A 69 -13.52 5.12 18.36
CA TYR A 69 -12.93 3.80 18.43
C TYR A 69 -13.40 3.01 19.66
N ARG A 70 -13.07 1.73 19.68
CA ARG A 70 -13.18 0.87 20.87
C ARG A 70 -11.98 -0.06 20.93
N ILE A 71 -11.53 -0.38 22.13
CA ILE A 71 -10.46 -1.36 22.36
C ILE A 71 -11.11 -2.69 22.74
N GLU A 72 -10.71 -3.75 22.06
CA GLU A 72 -11.10 -5.13 22.35
C GLU A 72 -9.83 -6.00 22.39
N ASP A 73 -9.39 -6.39 23.58
CA ASP A 73 -8.14 -7.14 23.82
C ASP A 73 -6.91 -6.45 23.17
N GLN A 74 -6.29 -7.10 22.18
CA GLN A 74 -5.13 -6.56 21.43
C GLN A 74 -5.53 -5.84 20.13
N THR A 75 -6.79 -5.41 20.03
CA THR A 75 -7.31 -4.76 18.83
C THR A 75 -7.94 -3.41 19.14
N VAL A 76 -7.77 -2.46 18.22
CA VAL A 76 -8.54 -1.22 18.18
C VAL A 76 -9.46 -1.27 16.97
N ARG A 77 -10.74 -1.04 17.20
CA ARG A 77 -11.77 -1.07 16.15
C ARG A 77 -12.35 0.32 15.95
N SER A 78 -12.54 0.66 14.69
CA SER A 78 -13.14 1.91 14.25
C SER A 78 -13.92 1.68 12.96
N GLY A 79 -14.44 2.74 12.33
CA GLY A 79 -15.09 2.61 11.04
C GLY A 79 -15.60 3.93 10.49
N PHE A 80 -15.88 3.86 9.19
CA PHE A 80 -16.55 4.89 8.41
C PHE A 80 -17.80 4.30 7.78
N ILE A 81 -18.58 5.13 7.10
CA ILE A 81 -19.82 4.67 6.47
C ILE A 81 -19.60 3.52 5.49
N ASN A 82 -18.45 3.47 4.84
CA ASN A 82 -18.08 2.49 3.83
C ASN A 82 -17.01 1.49 4.28
N ALA A 83 -16.52 1.58 5.52
CA ALA A 83 -15.42 0.76 6.03
C ALA A 83 -15.58 0.37 7.50
N ALA A 84 -15.27 -0.88 7.81
CA ALA A 84 -15.03 -1.33 9.18
C ALA A 84 -13.53 -1.56 9.36
N ILE A 85 -12.90 -0.87 10.32
CA ILE A 85 -11.46 -0.89 10.53
C ILE A 85 -11.13 -1.71 11.78
N VAL A 86 -10.09 -2.53 11.66
CA VAL A 86 -9.46 -3.24 12.76
C VAL A 86 -7.95 -2.99 12.71
N ILE A 87 -7.39 -2.56 13.83
CA ILE A 87 -5.94 -2.48 14.01
C ILE A 87 -5.59 -3.49 15.08
N ALA A 88 -4.79 -4.50 14.73
CA ALA A 88 -4.40 -5.59 15.61
C ALA A 88 -2.89 -5.60 15.83
N ILE A 89 -2.48 -5.93 17.06
CA ILE A 89 -1.10 -6.25 17.38
C ILE A 89 -0.97 -7.77 17.37
N ASP A 90 -0.14 -8.27 16.46
CA ASP A 90 0.12 -9.69 16.26
C ASP A 90 1.64 -9.92 16.24
N ASP A 91 2.17 -10.48 17.32
CA ASP A 91 3.60 -10.60 17.57
C ASP A 91 4.35 -9.28 17.33
N ASP A 92 5.24 -9.28 16.32
CA ASP A 92 6.08 -8.14 15.95
C ASP A 92 5.44 -7.25 14.87
N HIS A 93 4.15 -7.37 14.63
CA HIS A 93 3.46 -6.60 13.60
C HIS A 93 2.24 -5.87 14.11
N LEU A 94 2.09 -4.63 13.68
CA LEU A 94 0.86 -3.88 13.72
C LEU A 94 0.15 -4.07 12.37
N ILE A 95 -1.03 -4.68 12.40
CA ILE A 95 -1.82 -4.98 11.21
C ILE A 95 -3.00 -4.03 11.18
N PHE A 96 -3.07 -3.22 10.15
CA PHE A 96 -4.23 -2.42 9.80
C PHE A 96 -5.02 -3.17 8.73
N GLU A 97 -6.27 -3.50 9.01
CA GLU A 97 -7.19 -4.06 8.04
C GLU A 97 -8.51 -3.30 8.05
N ALA A 98 -8.99 -2.95 6.87
CA ALA A 98 -10.28 -2.34 6.68
C ALA A 98 -11.13 -3.21 5.74
N LEU A 99 -12.34 -3.53 6.17
CA LEU A 99 -13.32 -4.24 5.36
C LEU A 99 -14.22 -3.24 4.65
N TRP A 100 -14.27 -3.30 3.32
CA TRP A 100 -15.21 -2.51 2.55
C TRP A 100 -16.65 -2.98 2.79
N ARG A 101 -17.57 -2.06 2.85
CA ARG A 101 -18.99 -2.37 3.12
C ARG A 101 -19.72 -3.02 1.93
N GLY A 102 -19.20 -2.82 0.70
CA GLY A 102 -19.79 -3.44 -0.49
C GLY A 102 -19.61 -4.94 -0.50
N GLU A 103 -20.67 -5.65 -0.87
CA GLU A 103 -20.68 -7.11 -0.98
C GLU A 103 -20.96 -7.51 -2.41
N PHE A 104 -20.22 -8.47 -2.92
CA PHE A 104 -20.34 -8.95 -4.28
C PHE A 104 -20.96 -10.33 -4.32
N PRO A 105 -21.77 -10.64 -5.34
CA PRO A 105 -22.17 -12.02 -5.59
C PRO A 105 -20.96 -12.84 -6.06
N ARG A 106 -20.98 -14.14 -5.81
CA ARG A 106 -19.84 -15.04 -6.11
C ARG A 106 -19.46 -15.06 -7.61
N ASP A 107 -20.41 -14.89 -8.49
CA ASP A 107 -20.18 -14.84 -9.96
C ASP A 107 -19.41 -13.60 -10.41
N ALA A 108 -19.33 -12.54 -9.59
CA ALA A 108 -18.51 -11.37 -9.82
C ALA A 108 -17.01 -11.58 -9.52
N ALA A 109 -16.57 -12.77 -9.06
CA ALA A 109 -15.21 -13.03 -8.58
C ALA A 109 -14.12 -12.58 -9.58
N SER A 110 -14.29 -12.85 -10.87
CA SER A 110 -13.30 -12.47 -11.90
C SER A 110 -13.16 -10.95 -12.03
N GLN A 111 -14.27 -10.21 -11.92
CA GLN A 111 -14.26 -8.74 -12.02
C GLN A 111 -13.63 -8.12 -10.76
N VAL A 112 -13.94 -8.65 -9.58
CA VAL A 112 -13.37 -8.21 -8.30
C VAL A 112 -11.86 -8.50 -8.28
N LEU A 113 -11.43 -9.69 -8.73
CA LEU A 113 -10.02 -10.05 -8.86
C LEU A 113 -9.28 -9.07 -9.76
N TYR A 114 -9.86 -8.76 -10.92
CA TYR A 114 -9.25 -7.80 -11.86
C TYR A 114 -9.08 -6.43 -11.22
N ALA A 115 -10.11 -5.88 -10.59
CA ALA A 115 -10.06 -4.58 -9.94
C ALA A 115 -9.04 -4.54 -8.79
N CYS A 116 -9.00 -5.57 -7.94
CA CYS A 116 -7.99 -5.65 -6.87
C CYS A 116 -6.57 -5.72 -7.44
N ASN A 117 -6.34 -6.50 -8.50
CA ASN A 117 -5.03 -6.59 -9.13
C ASN A 117 -4.63 -5.28 -9.80
N GLU A 118 -5.54 -4.58 -10.49
CA GLU A 118 -5.28 -3.28 -11.09
C GLU A 118 -4.84 -2.26 -10.03
N HIS A 119 -5.56 -2.18 -8.92
CA HIS A 119 -5.18 -1.33 -7.81
C HIS A 119 -3.79 -1.70 -7.27
N ASN A 120 -3.56 -2.97 -6.96
CA ASN A 120 -2.32 -3.46 -6.36
C ASN A 120 -1.08 -3.31 -7.27
N GLN A 121 -1.26 -3.25 -8.60
CA GLN A 121 -0.17 -3.00 -9.55
C GLN A 121 0.21 -1.52 -9.65
N THR A 122 -0.72 -0.63 -9.38
CA THR A 122 -0.56 0.82 -9.58
C THR A 122 -0.36 1.61 -8.29
N HIS A 123 -0.65 1.02 -7.14
CA HIS A 123 -0.55 1.67 -5.83
C HIS A 123 0.34 0.86 -4.89
N PHE A 124 1.21 1.58 -4.17
CA PHE A 124 2.08 0.98 -3.17
C PHE A 124 1.31 0.42 -1.97
N ALA A 125 0.25 1.07 -1.57
CA ALA A 125 -0.60 0.71 -0.44
C ALA A 125 -1.99 1.35 -0.57
N PRO A 126 -3.01 0.75 0.07
CA PRO A 126 -3.03 -0.56 0.73
C PRO A 126 -3.04 -1.71 -0.27
N THR A 127 -2.77 -2.93 0.17
CA THR A 127 -3.04 -4.12 -0.63
C THR A 127 -4.53 -4.45 -0.54
N LEU A 128 -5.23 -4.45 -1.67
CA LEU A 128 -6.59 -4.96 -1.76
C LEU A 128 -6.58 -6.47 -1.92
N ARG A 129 -7.40 -7.16 -1.15
CA ARG A 129 -7.67 -8.59 -1.29
C ARG A 129 -9.17 -8.82 -1.20
N PHE A 130 -9.64 -9.90 -1.85
CA PHE A 130 -11.01 -10.34 -1.69
C PHE A 130 -11.05 -11.76 -1.16
N PHE A 131 -12.15 -12.11 -0.51
CA PHE A 131 -12.35 -13.42 0.10
C PHE A 131 -13.84 -13.76 0.13
N GLU A 132 -14.13 -15.05 0.27
CA GLU A 132 -15.49 -15.54 0.41
C GLU A 132 -16.05 -15.16 1.78
N ARG A 133 -17.26 -14.61 1.77
CA ARG A 133 -18.01 -14.25 2.98
C ARG A 133 -19.35 -14.99 2.97
N GLY A 134 -19.44 -16.07 3.74
CA GLY A 134 -20.60 -16.96 3.65
C GLY A 134 -20.56 -17.83 2.39
N GLU A 135 -21.73 -18.33 1.96
CA GLU A 135 -21.80 -19.31 0.87
C GLU A 135 -21.79 -18.67 -0.52
N ASP A 136 -22.37 -17.47 -0.68
CA ASP A 136 -22.63 -16.87 -1.99
C ASP A 136 -22.10 -15.43 -2.15
N GLN A 137 -21.29 -14.94 -1.22
CA GLN A 137 -20.82 -13.57 -1.22
C GLN A 137 -19.31 -13.48 -1.18
N LEU A 138 -18.79 -12.38 -1.79
CA LEU A 138 -17.40 -11.98 -1.68
C LEU A 138 -17.33 -10.60 -1.01
N ALA A 139 -16.30 -10.42 -0.21
CA ALA A 139 -15.97 -9.16 0.42
C ALA A 139 -14.56 -8.73 0.04
N VAL A 140 -14.28 -7.43 0.03
CA VAL A 140 -12.96 -6.86 -0.21
C VAL A 140 -12.45 -6.21 1.06
N SER A 141 -11.18 -6.48 1.39
CA SER A 141 -10.47 -5.76 2.45
C SER A 141 -9.21 -5.09 1.91
N ALA A 142 -8.85 -4.00 2.56
CA ALA A 142 -7.59 -3.28 2.40
C ALA A 142 -6.69 -3.59 3.59
N ILE A 143 -5.44 -3.98 3.34
CA ILE A 143 -4.51 -4.38 4.40
C ILE A 143 -3.18 -3.64 4.28
N ARG A 144 -2.63 -3.24 5.42
CA ARG A 144 -1.25 -2.78 5.61
C ARG A 144 -0.68 -3.38 6.88
N SER A 145 0.64 -3.51 6.93
CA SER A 145 1.34 -3.92 8.16
C SER A 145 2.58 -3.08 8.36
N MET A 146 2.95 -2.90 9.63
CA MET A 146 4.18 -2.27 10.06
C MET A 146 4.88 -3.19 11.06
N HIS A 147 6.20 -3.39 10.90
CA HIS A 147 6.98 -4.12 11.88
C HIS A 147 7.16 -3.25 13.14
N ILE A 148 6.88 -3.83 14.31
CA ILE A 148 6.91 -3.14 15.60
C ILE A 148 7.73 -3.92 16.66
N GLY A 149 8.53 -4.91 16.24
CA GLY A 149 9.32 -5.74 17.16
C GLY A 149 10.29 -4.92 18.02
N ASP A 150 10.84 -3.84 17.46
CA ASP A 150 11.69 -2.89 18.17
C ASP A 150 10.91 -1.70 18.76
N GLY A 151 9.57 -1.75 18.72
CA GLY A 151 8.70 -0.65 19.07
C GLY A 151 8.49 0.35 17.93
N ALA A 152 7.79 1.44 18.24
CA ALA A 152 7.60 2.57 17.33
C ALA A 152 7.48 3.86 18.13
N SER A 153 7.87 4.98 17.54
CA SER A 153 7.60 6.28 18.14
C SER A 153 6.13 6.68 17.85
N PHE A 154 5.62 7.62 18.64
CA PHE A 154 4.27 8.13 18.46
C PHE A 154 4.07 8.72 17.07
N ASN A 155 5.06 9.45 16.54
CA ASN A 155 5.03 10.01 15.20
C ASN A 155 5.03 8.92 14.11
N GLN A 156 5.81 7.85 14.27
CA GLN A 156 5.80 6.71 13.34
C GLN A 156 4.45 6.01 13.33
N LEU A 157 3.90 5.76 14.53
CA LEU A 157 2.61 5.11 14.70
C LEU A 157 1.47 5.95 14.09
N GLY A 158 1.45 7.25 14.39
CA GLY A 158 0.48 8.20 13.84
C GLY A 158 0.55 8.28 12.32
N SER A 159 1.76 8.44 11.76
CA SER A 159 1.96 8.46 10.33
C SER A 159 1.47 7.17 9.65
N PHE A 160 1.76 6.00 10.23
CA PHE A 160 1.28 4.73 9.69
C PHE A 160 -0.24 4.63 9.70
N ILE A 161 -0.89 4.97 10.82
CA ILE A 161 -2.34 4.85 10.99
C ILE A 161 -3.07 5.84 10.07
N VAL A 162 -2.73 7.12 10.13
CA VAL A 162 -3.41 8.17 9.34
C VAL A 162 -3.26 7.92 7.84
N THR A 163 -2.03 7.64 7.37
CA THR A 163 -1.82 7.32 5.95
C THR A 163 -2.49 6.00 5.52
N SER A 164 -2.69 5.05 6.45
CA SER A 164 -3.44 3.82 6.15
C SER A 164 -4.93 4.09 5.98
N ILE A 165 -5.50 4.94 6.82
CA ILE A 165 -6.90 5.39 6.70
C ILE A 165 -7.10 6.10 5.37
N ASP A 166 -6.31 7.13 5.08
CA ASP A 166 -6.43 7.92 3.85
C ASP A 166 -6.31 7.07 2.58
N ALA A 167 -5.27 6.23 2.51
CA ALA A 167 -5.06 5.36 1.35
C ALA A 167 -6.19 4.33 1.19
N THR A 168 -6.75 3.84 2.31
CA THR A 168 -7.89 2.91 2.29
C THR A 168 -9.17 3.57 1.80
N LEU A 169 -9.46 4.78 2.25
CA LEU A 169 -10.64 5.51 1.78
C LEU A 169 -10.55 5.80 0.28
N GLN A 170 -9.37 6.18 -0.24
CA GLN A 170 -9.14 6.34 -1.68
C GLN A 170 -9.34 5.02 -2.44
N ALA A 171 -8.82 3.89 -1.92
CA ALA A 171 -9.01 2.59 -2.53
C ALA A 171 -10.49 2.16 -2.55
N PHE A 172 -11.26 2.51 -1.52
CA PHE A 172 -12.69 2.22 -1.44
C PHE A 172 -13.53 3.14 -2.33
N ASP A 173 -13.10 4.37 -2.57
CA ASP A 173 -13.70 5.24 -3.59
C ASP A 173 -13.45 4.71 -5.01
N PHE A 174 -12.28 4.14 -5.27
CA PHE A 174 -12.02 3.42 -6.51
C PHE A 174 -12.98 2.23 -6.68
N LEU A 175 -13.17 1.40 -5.64
CA LEU A 175 -14.12 0.27 -5.69
C LEU A 175 -15.57 0.76 -5.88
N LYS A 176 -15.98 1.81 -5.19
CA LYS A 176 -17.31 2.44 -5.35
C LYS A 176 -17.54 2.91 -6.77
N THR A 177 -16.55 3.53 -7.39
CA THR A 177 -16.63 4.03 -8.77
C THR A 177 -16.67 2.86 -9.78
N THR A 178 -15.89 1.82 -9.51
CA THR A 178 -15.82 0.63 -10.37
C THR A 178 -17.09 -0.23 -10.28
N PHE A 179 -17.69 -0.31 -9.09
CA PHE A 179 -18.85 -1.16 -8.80
C PHE A 179 -20.02 -0.39 -8.17
N PRO A 180 -20.60 0.60 -8.84
CA PRO A 180 -21.63 1.44 -8.24
C PRO A 180 -22.90 0.68 -7.85
N THR A 181 -23.15 -0.49 -8.46
CA THR A 181 -24.37 -1.28 -8.21
C THR A 181 -24.36 -2.02 -6.87
N VAL A 182 -23.18 -2.20 -6.23
CA VAL A 182 -23.07 -2.83 -4.91
C VAL A 182 -23.06 -1.83 -3.77
N VAL A 183 -23.08 -0.53 -4.08
CA VAL A 183 -23.17 0.54 -3.08
C VAL A 183 -24.62 0.70 -2.63
N ASN A 184 -24.89 0.33 -1.39
CA ASN A 184 -26.23 0.33 -0.80
C ASN A 184 -26.38 1.27 0.42
N TRP A 185 -25.46 2.22 0.57
CA TRP A 185 -25.48 3.23 1.62
C TRP A 185 -25.49 4.63 1.02
N GLU A 186 -26.13 5.57 1.71
CA GLU A 186 -26.09 6.98 1.38
C GLU A 186 -24.95 7.65 2.14
N GLU A 187 -24.17 8.48 1.45
CA GLU A 187 -23.17 9.29 2.12
C GLU A 187 -23.87 10.46 2.84
N PRO A 188 -23.36 10.88 4.02
CA PRO A 188 -23.87 12.08 4.67
C PRO A 188 -23.74 13.26 3.69
N GLN A 189 -24.84 13.97 3.46
CA GLN A 189 -24.80 15.21 2.68
C GLN A 189 -23.95 16.22 3.44
N GLN A 190 -22.90 16.71 2.79
CA GLN A 190 -22.02 17.77 3.32
C GLN A 190 -22.75 19.10 3.37
#